data_2da9d457203ead9ee40fa217257377f3
#
_entry.id   2da9d457203ead9ee40fa217257377f3
#
_cell.length_a   1.000
_cell.length_b   1.000
_cell.length_c   1.000
_cell.angle_alpha   90.00
_cell.angle_beta   90.00
_cell.angle_gamma   90.00
#
_symmetry.space_group_name_H-M   'P 1'
#
loop_
_entity.id
_entity.type
_entity.pdbx_description
1 polymer ?
#
loop_
_entity_poly.entity_id
_entity_poly.type
_entity_poly.pdbx_seq_one_letter_code
_entity_poly.pdbx_strand_id
1 'polypeptide(L)'
;MLIKDIHAREILDSRGNPTIEVDMTLDNGITATASVPSGASTGSREALELRDKDPKRYEGKGVLKAVDNVNNIIRPALIGKKADQLSIDNLLISLDGTENKSKLGANAILGVSLACLKCLAKSNNKELYEYVSNRSVTMPIPMINIINGGAHAVNNIDIQEFMIMPVMKSIKERVRAASEVFHALKKLLSVNNFAVGVGDEGGFAPNLNSNSMALDFIVEAIKKAGYNPGEDIFIALDVAASELYNRETNTYKLDGKNFTSEELMNYYVKLINTYPILSIEDPFFEDDFETLAKLTSLVGNRIMIVGDDYFVTNEKYLEKGIEMHAGNAILLKANQIGTVSEMIKTIMLAKKNNYKTIISHRSGETEDTFIADLAVGLAIPFIKTGSMCRGERIAKYNRLMRIEEKLKRD
;
A
#
# COMPACT_ATOMS: atom_id res chain seq x y z
N MET A 1 31.93 -1.94 2.42
CA MET A 1 31.54 -3.31 2.82
C MET A 1 31.16 -4.06 1.57
N LEU A 2 31.53 -5.33 1.49
CA LEU A 2 31.23 -6.18 0.37
C LEU A 2 30.10 -7.16 0.74
N ILE A 3 29.31 -7.56 -0.22
CA ILE A 3 28.29 -8.60 -0.04
C ILE A 3 29.02 -9.94 0.10
N LYS A 4 28.84 -10.60 1.25
CA LYS A 4 29.42 -11.89 1.57
C LYS A 4 28.50 -13.03 1.17
N ASP A 5 27.21 -12.90 1.44
CA ASP A 5 26.21 -13.93 1.11
C ASP A 5 24.81 -13.35 0.90
N ILE A 6 24.00 -14.06 0.12
CA ILE A 6 22.57 -13.79 -0.09
C ILE A 6 21.86 -15.15 -0.08
N HIS A 7 20.80 -15.27 0.70
CA HIS A 7 20.00 -16.48 0.78
C HIS A 7 18.52 -16.16 0.77
N ALA A 8 17.77 -16.77 -0.14
CA ALA A 8 16.34 -16.66 -0.21
C ALA A 8 15.62 -17.93 0.21
N ARG A 9 14.45 -17.78 0.81
CA ARG A 9 13.53 -18.86 1.17
C ARG A 9 12.10 -18.49 0.89
N GLU A 10 11.25 -19.52 0.78
CA GLU A 10 9.81 -19.36 0.75
C GLU A 10 9.27 -19.26 2.19
N ILE A 11 8.39 -18.29 2.44
CA ILE A 11 7.62 -18.12 3.68
C ILE A 11 6.16 -17.96 3.32
N LEU A 12 5.27 -17.80 4.31
CA LEU A 12 3.84 -17.53 4.08
C LEU A 12 3.51 -16.06 4.35
N ASP A 13 2.63 -15.51 3.51
CA ASP A 13 2.00 -14.21 3.76
C ASP A 13 0.80 -14.34 4.72
N SER A 14 0.16 -13.21 5.04
CA SER A 14 -0.98 -13.13 5.96
C SER A 14 -2.25 -13.85 5.47
N ARG A 15 -2.29 -14.26 4.21
CA ARG A 15 -3.36 -15.08 3.61
C ARG A 15 -3.02 -16.57 3.55
N GLY A 16 -1.83 -16.96 4.06
CA GLY A 16 -1.31 -18.32 3.95
C GLY A 16 -0.80 -18.69 2.56
N ASN A 17 -0.61 -17.72 1.67
CA ASN A 17 0.02 -17.94 0.37
C ASN A 17 1.53 -17.79 0.46
N PRO A 18 2.32 -18.53 -0.34
CA PRO A 18 3.76 -18.38 -0.39
C PRO A 18 4.18 -16.98 -0.82
N THR A 19 5.24 -16.48 -0.20
CA THR A 19 6.01 -15.31 -0.62
C THR A 19 7.50 -15.55 -0.36
N ILE A 20 8.35 -14.60 -0.78
CA ILE A 20 9.80 -14.72 -0.67
C ILE A 20 10.33 -13.90 0.51
N GLU A 21 11.32 -14.46 1.20
CA GLU A 21 12.14 -13.78 2.20
C GLU A 21 13.61 -13.93 1.82
N VAL A 22 14.38 -12.84 1.97
CA VAL A 22 15.78 -12.78 1.58
C VAL A 22 16.63 -12.29 2.74
N ASP A 23 17.67 -13.05 3.07
CA ASP A 23 18.77 -12.63 3.93
C ASP A 23 19.93 -12.11 3.09
N MET A 24 20.52 -10.99 3.47
CA MET A 24 21.80 -10.51 2.95
C MET A 24 22.80 -10.38 4.08
N THR A 25 24.01 -10.89 3.88
CA THR A 25 25.13 -10.80 4.83
C THR A 25 26.30 -10.05 4.20
N LEU A 26 26.85 -9.09 4.93
CA LEU A 26 28.03 -8.33 4.54
C LEU A 26 29.32 -8.95 5.10
N ASP A 27 30.48 -8.55 4.55
CA ASP A 27 31.83 -9.04 4.95
C ASP A 27 32.18 -8.70 6.40
N ASN A 28 31.55 -7.69 7.00
CA ASN A 28 31.67 -7.36 8.43
C ASN A 28 30.78 -8.21 9.36
N GLY A 29 30.07 -9.21 8.83
CA GLY A 29 29.18 -10.10 9.58
C GLY A 29 27.75 -9.57 9.82
N ILE A 30 27.43 -8.37 9.39
CA ILE A 30 26.06 -7.82 9.51
C ILE A 30 25.14 -8.56 8.55
N THR A 31 24.02 -9.04 9.09
CA THR A 31 22.94 -9.66 8.33
C THR A 31 21.63 -8.90 8.49
N ALA A 32 20.88 -8.78 7.41
CA ALA A 32 19.51 -8.26 7.42
C ALA A 32 18.58 -9.11 6.56
N THR A 33 17.34 -9.20 7.02
CA THR A 33 16.25 -9.97 6.39
C THR A 33 15.20 -9.04 5.85
N ALA A 34 14.67 -9.33 4.68
CA ALA A 34 13.54 -8.64 4.08
C ALA A 34 12.53 -9.65 3.53
N SER A 35 11.25 -9.42 3.86
CA SER A 35 10.14 -10.23 3.37
C SER A 35 9.28 -9.38 2.42
N VAL A 36 8.82 -9.99 1.32
CA VAL A 36 8.14 -9.27 0.23
C VAL A 36 6.63 -9.46 0.35
N PRO A 37 5.82 -8.38 0.35
CA PRO A 37 4.37 -8.48 0.34
C PRO A 37 3.84 -8.86 -1.05
N SER A 38 2.58 -9.35 -1.10
CA SER A 38 1.92 -9.85 -2.32
C SER A 38 0.51 -9.26 -2.47
N GLY A 39 0.14 -8.79 -3.66
CA GLY A 39 -1.20 -8.29 -3.95
C GLY A 39 -2.25 -9.39 -4.19
N ALA A 40 -3.53 -9.08 -3.96
CA ALA A 40 -4.67 -9.88 -4.42
C ALA A 40 -5.16 -9.38 -5.77
N SER A 41 -5.56 -8.12 -5.85
CA SER A 41 -5.76 -7.37 -7.09
C SER A 41 -4.42 -6.76 -7.51
N THR A 42 -4.12 -6.80 -8.79
CA THR A 42 -2.88 -6.25 -9.34
C THR A 42 -3.20 -5.44 -10.59
N GLY A 43 -2.74 -4.20 -10.63
CA GLY A 43 -2.83 -3.38 -11.83
C GLY A 43 -2.13 -4.04 -13.02
N SER A 44 -2.69 -3.90 -14.22
CA SER A 44 -2.16 -4.56 -15.42
C SER A 44 -0.72 -4.17 -15.77
N ARG A 45 -0.24 -3.08 -15.19
CA ARG A 45 1.08 -2.47 -15.44
C ARG A 45 2.10 -2.72 -14.34
N GLU A 46 1.75 -3.46 -13.29
CA GLU A 46 2.68 -3.80 -12.21
C GLU A 46 3.84 -4.67 -12.72
N ALA A 47 4.99 -4.55 -12.07
CA ALA A 47 6.08 -5.51 -12.24
C ALA A 47 5.64 -6.92 -11.81
N LEU A 48 6.08 -7.92 -12.57
CA LEU A 48 5.58 -9.29 -12.45
C LEU A 48 6.04 -9.95 -11.14
N GLU A 49 5.09 -10.34 -10.29
CA GLU A 49 5.34 -11.31 -9.22
C GLU A 49 5.49 -12.72 -9.82
N LEU A 50 6.70 -13.30 -9.72
CA LEU A 50 6.97 -14.61 -10.30
C LEU A 50 6.39 -15.72 -9.44
N ARG A 51 5.45 -16.48 -10.00
CA ARG A 51 4.80 -17.66 -9.40
C ARG A 51 5.17 -18.93 -10.15
N ASP A 52 5.22 -20.07 -9.43
CA ASP A 52 5.65 -21.36 -9.98
C ASP A 52 4.66 -21.90 -11.01
N LYS A 53 3.35 -21.63 -10.85
CA LYS A 53 2.24 -22.12 -11.67
C LYS A 53 2.14 -23.67 -11.68
N ASP A 54 2.64 -24.33 -10.62
CA ASP A 54 2.45 -25.76 -10.40
C ASP A 54 1.15 -25.98 -9.60
N PRO A 55 0.08 -26.51 -10.19
CA PRO A 55 -1.21 -26.68 -9.52
C PRO A 55 -1.16 -27.67 -8.35
N LYS A 56 -0.14 -28.52 -8.26
CA LYS A 56 0.04 -29.49 -7.18
C LYS A 56 0.64 -28.87 -5.92
N ARG A 57 1.15 -27.63 -6.02
CA ARG A 57 1.81 -26.94 -4.92
C ARG A 57 1.22 -25.54 -4.75
N TYR A 58 0.54 -25.31 -3.59
CA TYR A 58 -0.15 -24.05 -3.29
C TYR A 58 -1.05 -23.54 -4.43
N GLU A 59 -1.73 -24.45 -5.14
CA GLU A 59 -2.62 -24.11 -6.26
C GLU A 59 -1.96 -23.23 -7.33
N GLY A 60 -0.68 -23.45 -7.58
CA GLY A 60 0.12 -22.67 -8.55
C GLY A 60 0.78 -21.41 -8.00
N LYS A 61 0.51 -21.05 -6.72
CA LYS A 61 1.01 -19.81 -6.09
C LYS A 61 2.40 -19.93 -5.46
N GLY A 62 3.09 -21.09 -5.56
CA GLY A 62 4.46 -21.27 -5.07
C GLY A 62 5.44 -20.24 -5.63
N VAL A 63 6.56 -19.99 -4.94
CA VAL A 63 7.58 -19.00 -5.32
C VAL A 63 8.99 -19.58 -5.41
N LEU A 64 9.11 -20.92 -5.56
CA LEU A 64 10.42 -21.57 -5.63
C LEU A 64 11.27 -21.12 -6.81
N LYS A 65 10.63 -20.75 -7.95
CA LYS A 65 11.36 -20.16 -9.10
C LYS A 65 12.00 -18.83 -8.72
N ALA A 66 11.29 -17.98 -8.00
CA ALA A 66 11.84 -16.71 -7.51
C ALA A 66 12.96 -16.93 -6.49
N VAL A 67 12.79 -17.89 -5.58
CA VAL A 67 13.83 -18.32 -4.63
C VAL A 67 15.06 -18.82 -5.35
N ASP A 68 14.89 -19.68 -6.36
CA ASP A 68 15.98 -20.21 -7.19
C ASP A 68 16.72 -19.10 -7.94
N ASN A 69 15.99 -18.13 -8.51
CA ASN A 69 16.56 -16.96 -9.18
C ASN A 69 17.45 -16.14 -8.23
N VAL A 70 17.05 -15.96 -6.97
CA VAL A 70 17.90 -15.28 -5.99
C VAL A 70 19.13 -16.11 -5.68
N ASN A 71 18.96 -17.39 -5.36
CA ASN A 71 20.06 -18.23 -4.86
C ASN A 71 21.08 -18.61 -5.96
N ASN A 72 20.62 -18.82 -7.20
CA ASN A 72 21.45 -19.37 -8.26
C ASN A 72 21.80 -18.37 -9.39
N ILE A 73 21.09 -17.22 -9.49
CA ILE A 73 21.38 -16.19 -10.50
C ILE A 73 21.85 -14.89 -9.86
N ILE A 74 21.06 -14.32 -8.93
CA ILE A 74 21.36 -13.01 -8.32
C ILE A 74 22.54 -13.13 -7.35
N ARG A 75 22.53 -14.11 -6.45
CA ARG A 75 23.57 -14.33 -5.46
C ARG A 75 24.99 -14.39 -6.08
N PRO A 76 25.31 -15.25 -7.06
CA PRO A 76 26.65 -15.29 -7.65
C PRO A 76 27.03 -13.99 -8.39
N ALA A 77 26.05 -13.24 -8.92
CA ALA A 77 26.29 -11.96 -9.57
C ALA A 77 26.63 -10.82 -8.57
N LEU A 78 26.21 -10.94 -7.30
CA LEU A 78 26.38 -9.91 -6.28
C LEU A 78 27.47 -10.19 -5.26
N ILE A 79 27.84 -11.44 -4.99
CA ILE A 79 28.92 -11.81 -4.04
C ILE A 79 30.19 -11.06 -4.41
N GLY A 80 30.87 -10.48 -3.39
CA GLY A 80 32.10 -9.71 -3.54
C GLY A 80 31.94 -8.30 -4.07
N LYS A 81 30.73 -7.90 -4.49
CA LYS A 81 30.45 -6.53 -4.89
C LYS A 81 30.27 -5.62 -3.67
N LYS A 82 30.56 -4.33 -3.85
CA LYS A 82 30.29 -3.31 -2.84
C LYS A 82 28.78 -3.19 -2.63
N ALA A 83 28.36 -3.21 -1.38
CA ALA A 83 26.98 -2.91 -1.02
C ALA A 83 26.74 -1.39 -1.21
N ASP A 84 25.99 -1.06 -2.25
CA ASP A 84 25.56 0.28 -2.62
C ASP A 84 24.17 0.16 -3.26
N GLN A 85 23.17 0.81 -2.69
CA GLN A 85 21.77 0.58 -3.06
C GLN A 85 21.50 0.79 -4.55
N LEU A 86 21.93 1.93 -5.08
CA LEU A 86 21.67 2.26 -6.48
C LEU A 86 22.39 1.31 -7.45
N SER A 87 23.64 0.98 -7.14
CA SER A 87 24.45 0.06 -7.97
C SER A 87 23.87 -1.35 -7.97
N ILE A 88 23.38 -1.83 -6.81
CA ILE A 88 22.75 -3.14 -6.68
C ILE A 88 21.43 -3.16 -7.44
N ASP A 89 20.56 -2.18 -7.25
CA ASP A 89 19.27 -2.12 -7.94
C ASP A 89 19.43 -2.04 -9.46
N ASN A 90 20.36 -1.22 -9.96
CA ASN A 90 20.68 -1.15 -11.39
C ASN A 90 21.19 -2.50 -11.93
N LEU A 91 22.00 -3.22 -11.17
CA LEU A 91 22.47 -4.54 -11.58
C LEU A 91 21.32 -5.56 -11.62
N LEU A 92 20.41 -5.54 -10.63
CA LEU A 92 19.24 -6.42 -10.60
C LEU A 92 18.33 -6.17 -11.82
N ILE A 93 18.07 -4.91 -12.16
CA ILE A 93 17.30 -4.51 -13.34
C ILE A 93 18.00 -5.01 -14.62
N SER A 94 19.32 -4.84 -14.72
CA SER A 94 20.11 -5.28 -15.87
C SER A 94 20.16 -6.80 -16.02
N LEU A 95 20.21 -7.57 -14.92
CA LEU A 95 20.18 -9.04 -14.92
C LEU A 95 18.81 -9.58 -15.38
N ASP A 96 17.74 -8.91 -15.00
CA ASP A 96 16.40 -9.24 -15.50
C ASP A 96 16.27 -8.88 -16.98
N GLY A 97 16.55 -7.64 -17.35
CA GLY A 97 16.57 -7.14 -18.72
C GLY A 97 15.16 -7.02 -19.37
N THR A 98 14.08 -7.23 -18.62
CA THR A 98 12.70 -7.06 -19.11
C THR A 98 12.05 -5.81 -18.50
N GLU A 99 11.10 -5.19 -19.21
CA GLU A 99 10.44 -3.97 -18.73
C GLU A 99 9.69 -4.18 -17.40
N ASN A 100 9.03 -5.33 -17.25
CA ASN A 100 8.19 -5.67 -16.10
C ASN A 100 8.82 -6.68 -15.13
N LYS A 101 10.14 -6.90 -15.20
CA LYS A 101 10.88 -7.82 -14.31
C LYS A 101 10.39 -9.28 -14.38
N SER A 102 9.92 -9.72 -15.56
CA SER A 102 9.30 -11.04 -15.74
C SER A 102 10.28 -12.21 -15.79
N LYS A 103 11.58 -11.96 -15.98
CA LYS A 103 12.61 -13.02 -16.07
C LYS A 103 13.02 -13.51 -14.67
N LEU A 104 13.36 -12.62 -13.76
CA LEU A 104 13.77 -12.95 -12.40
C LEU A 104 12.60 -12.91 -11.41
N GLY A 105 11.62 -12.06 -11.66
CA GLY A 105 10.49 -11.77 -10.80
C GLY A 105 10.72 -10.53 -9.93
N ALA A 106 9.74 -9.64 -9.91
CA ALA A 106 9.78 -8.44 -9.06
C ALA A 106 9.91 -8.79 -7.58
N ASN A 107 9.32 -9.90 -7.14
CA ASN A 107 9.45 -10.41 -5.78
C ASN A 107 10.89 -10.83 -5.43
N ALA A 108 11.59 -11.54 -6.31
CA ALA A 108 12.99 -11.89 -6.14
C ALA A 108 13.89 -10.64 -6.07
N ILE A 109 13.69 -9.71 -7.00
CA ILE A 109 14.44 -8.46 -7.09
C ILE A 109 14.22 -7.59 -5.86
N LEU A 110 12.97 -7.37 -5.46
CA LEU A 110 12.64 -6.54 -4.30
C LEU A 110 13.18 -7.11 -2.99
N GLY A 111 13.12 -8.43 -2.81
CA GLY A 111 13.66 -9.08 -1.62
C GLY A 111 15.14 -8.73 -1.41
N VAL A 112 15.94 -8.81 -2.50
CA VAL A 112 17.37 -8.46 -2.46
C VAL A 112 17.59 -6.96 -2.27
N SER A 113 16.83 -6.12 -2.97
CA SER A 113 16.88 -4.65 -2.86
C SER A 113 16.60 -4.17 -1.43
N LEU A 114 15.55 -4.68 -0.79
CA LEU A 114 15.20 -4.35 0.59
C LEU A 114 16.21 -4.91 1.60
N ALA A 115 16.71 -6.13 1.41
CA ALA A 115 17.71 -6.70 2.29
C ALA A 115 19.03 -5.88 2.24
N CYS A 116 19.41 -5.40 1.05
CA CYS A 116 20.54 -4.49 0.86
C CYS A 116 20.35 -3.20 1.66
N LEU A 117 19.19 -2.53 1.51
CA LEU A 117 18.87 -1.29 2.23
C LEU A 117 18.96 -1.46 3.75
N LYS A 118 18.40 -2.55 4.27
CA LYS A 118 18.44 -2.87 5.70
C LYS A 118 19.85 -3.19 6.20
N CYS A 119 20.67 -3.90 5.40
CA CYS A 119 22.07 -4.13 5.70
C CYS A 119 22.85 -2.82 5.77
N LEU A 120 22.64 -1.93 4.82
CA LEU A 120 23.27 -0.61 4.79
C LEU A 120 22.90 0.24 6.02
N ALA A 121 21.63 0.25 6.41
CA ALA A 121 21.20 0.93 7.63
C ALA A 121 21.91 0.37 8.88
N LYS A 122 21.85 -0.94 9.10
CA LYS A 122 22.51 -1.62 10.22
C LYS A 122 24.02 -1.37 10.24
N SER A 123 24.68 -1.41 9.08
CA SER A 123 26.13 -1.22 8.98
C SER A 123 26.59 0.20 9.25
N ASN A 124 25.68 1.16 9.21
CA ASN A 124 25.89 2.53 9.62
C ASN A 124 25.41 2.80 11.06
N ASN A 125 25.06 1.76 11.82
CA ASN A 125 24.49 1.85 13.18
C ASN A 125 23.25 2.73 13.24
N LYS A 126 22.40 2.69 12.19
CA LYS A 126 21.18 3.46 12.08
C LYS A 126 19.96 2.54 11.99
N GLU A 127 18.86 3.02 12.55
CA GLU A 127 17.54 2.51 12.21
C GLU A 127 17.26 2.76 10.72
N LEU A 128 16.35 1.98 10.12
CA LEU A 128 16.07 2.11 8.70
C LEU A 128 15.54 3.53 8.36
N TYR A 129 14.62 4.07 9.15
CA TYR A 129 14.09 5.43 8.95
C TYR A 129 15.16 6.52 9.05
N GLU A 130 16.15 6.37 9.93
CA GLU A 130 17.27 7.30 10.08
C GLU A 130 18.22 7.24 8.87
N TYR A 131 18.45 6.02 8.35
CA TYR A 131 19.35 5.80 7.22
C TYR A 131 18.82 6.41 5.93
N VAL A 132 17.51 6.26 5.64
CA VAL A 132 16.89 6.78 4.42
C VAL A 132 16.51 8.27 4.53
N SER A 133 16.63 8.88 5.70
CA SER A 133 16.24 10.27 5.94
C SER A 133 17.24 11.27 5.34
N ASN A 134 16.70 12.27 4.64
CA ASN A 134 17.43 13.40 4.06
C ASN A 134 17.32 14.71 4.87
N ARG A 135 17.18 14.67 6.21
CA ARG A 135 17.15 15.79 7.17
C ARG A 135 15.82 16.05 7.88
N SER A 136 14.69 15.65 7.37
CA SER A 136 13.40 15.80 8.06
C SER A 136 12.69 14.46 8.15
N VAL A 137 12.23 14.12 9.33
CA VAL A 137 11.34 12.98 9.57
C VAL A 137 9.94 13.51 9.84
N THR A 138 8.93 12.83 9.34
CA THR A 138 7.53 13.20 9.56
C THR A 138 6.73 11.96 9.92
N MET A 139 5.94 12.04 11.00
CA MET A 139 5.04 10.95 11.36
C MET A 139 3.83 10.96 10.43
N PRO A 140 3.60 9.88 9.68
CA PRO A 140 2.52 9.84 8.69
C PRO A 140 1.14 9.83 9.34
N ILE A 141 0.14 10.39 8.65
CA ILE A 141 -1.27 10.20 8.98
C ILE A 141 -1.68 8.81 8.48
N PRO A 142 -2.18 7.92 9.34
CA PRO A 142 -2.62 6.60 8.91
C PRO A 142 -3.99 6.67 8.22
N MET A 143 -4.13 5.94 7.12
CA MET A 143 -5.38 5.64 6.43
C MET A 143 -5.75 4.20 6.80
N ILE A 144 -6.73 4.05 7.69
CA ILE A 144 -6.98 2.80 8.41
C ILE A 144 -8.26 2.16 7.89
N ASN A 145 -8.12 1.06 7.18
CA ASN A 145 -9.25 0.33 6.60
C ASN A 145 -10.11 -0.32 7.69
N ILE A 146 -11.38 0.11 7.84
CA ILE A 146 -12.29 -0.38 8.88
C ILE A 146 -13.50 -1.14 8.34
N ILE A 147 -13.84 -0.96 7.04
CA ILE A 147 -14.83 -1.79 6.33
C ILE A 147 -14.23 -2.21 5.00
N ASN A 148 -14.27 -3.51 4.72
CA ASN A 148 -13.87 -4.11 3.45
C ASN A 148 -15.09 -4.45 2.60
N GLY A 149 -14.96 -4.21 1.29
CA GLY A 149 -15.88 -4.66 0.25
C GLY A 149 -15.11 -5.12 -0.98
N GLY A 150 -15.74 -5.11 -2.15
CA GLY A 150 -15.13 -5.45 -3.43
C GLY A 150 -14.35 -6.77 -3.40
N ALA A 151 -13.14 -6.78 -3.95
CA ALA A 151 -12.28 -7.96 -3.99
C ALA A 151 -11.70 -8.35 -2.61
N HIS A 152 -11.78 -7.48 -1.60
CA HIS A 152 -11.22 -7.72 -0.26
C HIS A 152 -12.16 -8.41 0.73
N ALA A 153 -13.44 -8.63 0.34
CA ALA A 153 -14.42 -9.29 1.18
C ALA A 153 -15.50 -10.02 0.37
N VAL A 154 -15.98 -11.15 0.88
CA VAL A 154 -17.13 -11.83 0.30
C VAL A 154 -18.40 -11.22 0.90
N ASN A 155 -18.84 -10.09 0.37
CA ASN A 155 -20.06 -9.40 0.77
C ASN A 155 -20.67 -8.66 -0.43
N ASN A 156 -21.67 -7.80 -0.19
CA ASN A 156 -22.41 -7.08 -1.22
C ASN A 156 -22.05 -5.57 -1.31
N ILE A 157 -20.90 -5.17 -0.77
CA ILE A 157 -20.39 -3.80 -0.85
C ILE A 157 -19.42 -3.72 -2.02
N ASP A 158 -19.63 -2.79 -2.95
CA ASP A 158 -18.83 -2.68 -4.18
C ASP A 158 -17.52 -1.93 -3.97
N ILE A 159 -17.53 -0.83 -3.17
CA ILE A 159 -16.31 -0.08 -2.83
C ILE A 159 -15.39 -0.97 -1.99
N GLN A 160 -14.13 -1.08 -2.42
CA GLN A 160 -13.17 -2.06 -1.89
C GLN A 160 -12.74 -1.76 -0.46
N GLU A 161 -12.48 -0.48 -0.13
CA GLU A 161 -12.04 -0.09 1.21
C GLU A 161 -12.68 1.22 1.67
N PHE A 162 -13.16 1.20 2.92
CA PHE A 162 -13.58 2.38 3.65
C PHE A 162 -12.61 2.58 4.82
N MET A 163 -11.88 3.68 4.76
CA MET A 163 -10.82 4.01 5.70
C MET A 163 -11.19 5.21 6.55
N ILE A 164 -10.64 5.26 7.77
CA ILE A 164 -10.62 6.46 8.61
C ILE A 164 -9.22 7.05 8.66
N MET A 165 -9.15 8.38 8.77
CA MET A 165 -7.92 9.16 8.82
C MET A 165 -7.94 10.04 10.08
N PRO A 166 -7.44 9.55 11.24
CA PRO A 166 -7.29 10.36 12.43
C PRO A 166 -6.15 11.39 12.26
N VAL A 167 -6.42 12.68 12.53
CA VAL A 167 -5.47 13.78 12.26
C VAL A 167 -4.89 14.41 13.54
N MET A 168 -4.94 13.69 14.67
CA MET A 168 -4.34 14.12 15.93
C MET A 168 -2.83 14.39 15.80
N LYS A 169 -2.25 15.14 16.75
CA LYS A 169 -0.84 15.56 16.68
C LYS A 169 0.16 14.40 16.70
N SER A 170 -0.08 13.34 17.48
CA SER A 170 0.85 12.23 17.63
C SER A 170 0.32 10.95 17.00
N ILE A 171 1.23 10.07 16.55
CA ILE A 171 0.83 8.77 16.02
C ILE A 171 0.16 7.91 17.10
N LYS A 172 0.60 8.03 18.36
CA LYS A 172 -0.02 7.35 19.49
C LYS A 172 -1.50 7.70 19.64
N GLU A 173 -1.84 9.00 19.54
CA GLU A 173 -3.23 9.45 19.62
C GLU A 173 -4.03 9.07 18.38
N ARG A 174 -3.43 9.09 17.18
CA ARG A 174 -4.07 8.61 15.96
C ARG A 174 -4.44 7.13 16.04
N VAL A 175 -3.52 6.28 16.52
CA VAL A 175 -3.74 4.85 16.71
C VAL A 175 -4.78 4.58 17.79
N ARG A 176 -4.76 5.32 18.90
CA ARG A 176 -5.78 5.23 19.96
C ARG A 176 -7.17 5.53 19.41
N ALA A 177 -7.33 6.68 18.77
CA ALA A 177 -8.61 7.09 18.18
C ALA A 177 -9.13 6.06 17.16
N ALA A 178 -8.26 5.56 16.30
CA ALA A 178 -8.62 4.51 15.35
C ALA A 178 -9.10 3.22 16.03
N SER A 179 -8.43 2.78 17.08
CA SER A 179 -8.83 1.60 17.86
C SER A 179 -10.18 1.80 18.55
N GLU A 180 -10.43 2.96 19.12
CA GLU A 180 -11.70 3.30 19.77
C GLU A 180 -12.85 3.33 18.74
N VAL A 181 -12.64 3.92 17.55
CA VAL A 181 -13.62 3.91 16.46
C VAL A 181 -13.86 2.49 15.93
N PHE A 182 -12.80 1.70 15.73
CA PHE A 182 -12.91 0.30 15.31
C PHE A 182 -13.79 -0.51 16.26
N HIS A 183 -13.59 -0.37 17.58
CA HIS A 183 -14.40 -1.07 18.57
C HIS A 183 -15.84 -0.52 18.67
N ALA A 184 -16.04 0.79 18.48
CA ALA A 184 -17.37 1.39 18.38
C ALA A 184 -18.13 0.85 17.17
N LEU A 185 -17.48 0.78 16.00
CA LEU A 185 -18.05 0.21 14.78
C LEU A 185 -18.43 -1.27 14.98
N LYS A 186 -17.57 -2.08 15.61
CA LYS A 186 -17.89 -3.48 15.94
C LYS A 186 -19.17 -3.62 16.73
N LYS A 187 -19.34 -2.77 17.77
CA LYS A 187 -20.56 -2.76 18.58
C LYS A 187 -21.79 -2.35 17.76
N LEU A 188 -21.67 -1.30 16.95
CA LEU A 188 -22.75 -0.83 16.08
C LEU A 188 -23.21 -1.91 15.10
N LEU A 189 -22.29 -2.57 14.40
CA LEU A 189 -22.60 -3.66 13.48
C LEU A 189 -23.29 -4.81 14.22
N SER A 190 -22.76 -5.21 15.39
CA SER A 190 -23.31 -6.32 16.19
C SER A 190 -24.74 -6.04 16.67
N VAL A 191 -25.04 -4.85 17.19
CA VAL A 191 -26.40 -4.53 17.68
C VAL A 191 -27.42 -4.38 16.55
N ASN A 192 -26.96 -4.14 15.33
CA ASN A 192 -27.79 -4.13 14.13
C ASN A 192 -27.82 -5.50 13.42
N ASN A 193 -27.33 -6.56 14.05
CA ASN A 193 -27.29 -7.94 13.55
C ASN A 193 -26.46 -8.12 12.26
N PHE A 194 -25.45 -7.26 12.02
CA PHE A 194 -24.48 -7.45 10.95
C PHE A 194 -23.29 -8.28 11.40
N ALA A 195 -22.68 -8.99 10.44
CA ALA A 195 -21.47 -9.75 10.67
C ALA A 195 -20.31 -8.84 11.09
N VAL A 196 -19.48 -9.31 12.05
CA VAL A 196 -18.27 -8.65 12.54
C VAL A 196 -17.01 -9.44 12.23
N GLY A 197 -17.09 -10.38 11.28
CA GLY A 197 -15.92 -11.01 10.67
C GLY A 197 -15.11 -9.98 9.89
N VAL A 198 -13.80 -10.22 9.75
CA VAL A 198 -12.89 -9.30 9.09
C VAL A 198 -12.37 -9.87 7.78
N GLY A 199 -12.11 -8.97 6.82
CA GLY A 199 -11.47 -9.29 5.55
C GLY A 199 -9.95 -9.42 5.67
N ASP A 200 -9.28 -9.53 4.52
CA ASP A 200 -7.83 -9.77 4.43
C ASP A 200 -6.99 -8.68 5.09
N GLU A 201 -7.49 -7.46 5.14
CA GLU A 201 -6.79 -6.30 5.70
C GLU A 201 -7.24 -5.94 7.12
N GLY A 202 -8.14 -6.73 7.71
CA GLY A 202 -8.61 -6.58 9.08
C GLY A 202 -9.80 -5.65 9.27
N GLY A 203 -10.33 -5.03 8.21
CA GLY A 203 -11.61 -4.30 8.23
C GLY A 203 -12.80 -5.25 8.33
N PHE A 204 -13.92 -4.81 8.92
CA PHE A 204 -15.14 -5.61 8.97
C PHE A 204 -15.72 -5.85 7.57
N ALA A 205 -16.36 -6.98 7.37
CA ALA A 205 -16.94 -7.39 6.08
C ALA A 205 -18.46 -7.67 6.20
N PRO A 206 -19.28 -6.70 6.63
CA PRO A 206 -20.73 -6.90 6.76
C PRO A 206 -21.40 -6.90 5.38
N ASN A 207 -22.56 -7.57 5.29
CA ASN A 207 -23.49 -7.39 4.17
C ASN A 207 -24.36 -6.16 4.44
N LEU A 208 -24.08 -5.05 3.79
CA LEU A 208 -24.84 -3.80 3.90
C LEU A 208 -25.66 -3.54 2.62
N ASN A 209 -26.71 -2.75 2.73
CA ASN A 209 -27.62 -2.52 1.61
C ASN A 209 -27.07 -1.54 0.55
N SER A 210 -26.05 -0.76 0.88
CA SER A 210 -25.40 0.19 -0.03
C SER A 210 -24.03 0.64 0.51
N ASN A 211 -23.21 1.22 -0.37
CA ASN A 211 -21.97 1.89 0.01
C ASN A 211 -22.21 3.08 0.95
N SER A 212 -23.32 3.82 0.75
CA SER A 212 -23.70 4.94 1.65
C SER A 212 -23.99 4.47 3.08
N MET A 213 -24.58 3.28 3.25
CA MET A 213 -24.84 2.70 4.58
C MET A 213 -23.52 2.41 5.33
N ALA A 214 -22.47 1.99 4.62
CA ALA A 214 -21.16 1.83 5.22
C ALA A 214 -20.60 3.16 5.76
N LEU A 215 -20.75 4.24 4.98
CA LEU A 215 -20.37 5.61 5.39
C LEU A 215 -21.16 6.10 6.61
N ASP A 216 -22.46 5.82 6.66
CA ASP A 216 -23.31 6.19 7.79
C ASP A 216 -22.85 5.49 9.08
N PHE A 217 -22.56 4.18 9.02
CA PHE A 217 -22.01 3.42 10.15
C PHE A 217 -20.66 3.97 10.62
N ILE A 218 -19.78 4.37 9.69
CA ILE A 218 -18.47 4.95 10.03
C ILE A 218 -18.64 6.28 10.74
N VAL A 219 -19.48 7.19 10.20
CA VAL A 219 -19.76 8.50 10.82
C VAL A 219 -20.36 8.32 12.22
N GLU A 220 -21.28 7.37 12.38
CA GLU A 220 -21.87 7.07 13.68
C GLU A 220 -20.81 6.49 14.65
N ALA A 221 -19.94 5.59 14.18
CA ALA A 221 -18.88 5.01 14.98
C ALA A 221 -17.88 6.07 15.49
N ILE A 222 -17.49 7.01 14.62
CA ILE A 222 -16.63 8.14 14.99
C ILE A 222 -17.27 8.96 16.12
N LYS A 223 -18.56 9.32 15.99
CA LYS A 223 -19.32 10.07 17.01
C LYS A 223 -19.44 9.28 18.33
N LYS A 224 -19.75 7.98 18.26
CA LYS A 224 -19.87 7.11 19.45
C LYS A 224 -18.53 6.89 20.15
N ALA A 225 -17.42 6.99 19.45
CA ALA A 225 -16.08 6.96 20.03
C ALA A 225 -15.67 8.31 20.65
N GLY A 226 -16.51 9.36 20.53
CA GLY A 226 -16.28 10.67 21.13
C GLY A 226 -15.46 11.63 20.27
N TYR A 227 -15.38 11.38 18.95
CA TYR A 227 -14.65 12.22 17.99
C TYR A 227 -15.60 12.94 17.03
N ASN A 228 -15.12 14.05 16.47
CA ASN A 228 -15.85 14.87 15.49
C ASN A 228 -15.50 14.44 14.05
N PRO A 229 -16.47 13.90 13.27
CA PRO A 229 -16.25 13.61 11.85
C PRO A 229 -15.95 14.90 11.08
N GLY A 230 -14.86 14.91 10.29
CA GLY A 230 -14.45 16.07 9.50
C GLY A 230 -13.61 17.10 10.25
N GLU A 231 -13.32 16.88 11.54
CA GLU A 231 -12.39 17.68 12.34
C GLU A 231 -11.27 16.81 12.90
N ASP A 232 -11.64 15.80 13.71
CA ASP A 232 -10.68 14.88 14.34
C ASP A 232 -10.36 13.70 13.43
N ILE A 233 -11.37 13.21 12.71
CA ILE A 233 -11.27 12.02 11.85
C ILE A 233 -12.00 12.28 10.53
N PHE A 234 -11.29 12.07 9.43
CA PHE A 234 -11.81 12.08 8.07
C PHE A 234 -12.01 10.65 7.53
N ILE A 235 -12.64 10.55 6.37
CA ILE A 235 -12.86 9.29 5.64
C ILE A 235 -12.00 9.27 4.39
N ALA A 236 -11.47 8.10 4.04
CA ALA A 236 -10.87 7.84 2.75
C ALA A 236 -11.51 6.59 2.12
N LEU A 237 -11.62 6.59 0.80
CA LEU A 237 -12.17 5.48 0.03
C LEU A 237 -11.10 4.94 -0.93
N ASP A 238 -11.06 3.62 -1.10
CA ASP A 238 -10.47 2.96 -2.24
C ASP A 238 -11.59 2.27 -3.01
N VAL A 239 -11.87 2.77 -4.20
CA VAL A 239 -12.97 2.26 -5.02
C VAL A 239 -12.54 1.04 -5.83
N ALA A 240 -11.27 0.98 -6.24
CA ALA A 240 -10.75 -0.02 -7.17
C ALA A 240 -11.66 -0.17 -8.41
N ALA A 241 -12.03 0.96 -9.03
CA ALA A 241 -13.10 1.01 -10.03
C ALA A 241 -12.80 0.21 -11.30
N SER A 242 -11.57 -0.19 -11.55
CA SER A 242 -11.21 -1.13 -12.63
C SER A 242 -11.92 -2.48 -12.47
N GLU A 243 -12.16 -2.94 -11.23
CA GLU A 243 -12.90 -4.17 -10.91
C GLU A 243 -14.42 -4.04 -11.19
N LEU A 244 -14.94 -2.82 -11.19
CA LEU A 244 -16.35 -2.50 -11.41
C LEU A 244 -16.66 -2.21 -12.89
N TYR A 245 -15.62 -2.06 -13.71
CA TYR A 245 -15.73 -1.58 -15.10
C TYR A 245 -16.03 -2.69 -16.08
N ASN A 246 -17.09 -2.50 -16.87
CA ASN A 246 -17.41 -3.37 -18.01
C ASN A 246 -16.92 -2.72 -19.32
N ARG A 247 -15.90 -3.33 -19.94
CA ARG A 247 -15.29 -2.83 -21.19
C ARG A 247 -16.23 -2.87 -22.41
N GLU A 248 -17.23 -3.77 -22.42
CA GLU A 248 -18.15 -3.90 -23.55
C GLU A 248 -19.18 -2.76 -23.57
N THR A 249 -19.65 -2.37 -22.38
CA THR A 249 -20.69 -1.31 -22.23
C THR A 249 -20.11 0.05 -21.88
N ASN A 250 -18.82 0.13 -21.56
CA ASN A 250 -18.15 1.33 -21.02
C ASN A 250 -18.88 1.91 -19.78
N THR A 251 -19.31 1.03 -18.87
CA THR A 251 -20.03 1.41 -17.66
C THR A 251 -19.45 0.74 -16.43
N TYR A 252 -19.71 1.32 -15.27
CA TYR A 252 -19.36 0.81 -13.95
C TYR A 252 -20.61 0.29 -13.26
N LYS A 253 -20.50 -0.89 -12.63
CA LYS A 253 -21.60 -1.42 -11.82
C LYS A 253 -21.35 -1.12 -10.34
N LEU A 254 -22.22 -0.31 -9.71
CA LEU A 254 -22.10 0.09 -8.31
C LEU A 254 -23.51 0.19 -7.69
N ASP A 255 -23.70 -0.33 -6.45
CA ASP A 255 -25.00 -0.38 -5.76
C ASP A 255 -26.14 -0.94 -6.67
N GLY A 256 -25.81 -1.98 -7.48
CA GLY A 256 -26.74 -2.62 -8.40
C GLY A 256 -27.16 -1.79 -9.62
N LYS A 257 -26.55 -0.63 -9.85
CA LYS A 257 -26.81 0.28 -10.98
C LYS A 257 -25.60 0.35 -11.91
N ASN A 258 -25.84 0.65 -13.17
CA ASN A 258 -24.79 0.96 -14.13
C ASN A 258 -24.62 2.47 -14.24
N PHE A 259 -23.36 2.92 -14.24
CA PHE A 259 -22.97 4.32 -14.35
C PHE A 259 -22.01 4.50 -15.53
N THR A 260 -22.20 5.54 -16.30
CA THR A 260 -21.14 6.08 -17.16
C THR A 260 -20.06 6.75 -16.30
N SER A 261 -18.88 7.05 -16.86
CA SER A 261 -17.82 7.77 -16.12
C SER A 261 -18.32 9.11 -15.55
N GLU A 262 -19.15 9.85 -16.29
CA GLU A 262 -19.71 11.13 -15.85
C GLU A 262 -20.73 10.98 -14.71
N GLU A 263 -21.62 10.00 -14.80
CA GLU A 263 -22.58 9.71 -13.73
C GLU A 263 -21.88 9.24 -12.45
N LEU A 264 -20.83 8.41 -12.58
CA LEU A 264 -20.01 7.97 -11.46
C LEU A 264 -19.24 9.13 -10.82
N MET A 265 -18.70 10.05 -11.64
CA MET A 265 -18.09 11.28 -11.16
C MET A 265 -19.07 12.11 -10.31
N ASN A 266 -20.30 12.28 -10.80
CA ASN A 266 -21.35 13.00 -10.07
C ASN A 266 -21.75 12.30 -8.76
N TYR A 267 -21.75 10.96 -8.75
CA TYR A 267 -21.95 10.17 -7.55
C TYR A 267 -20.85 10.47 -6.49
N TYR A 268 -19.58 10.50 -6.87
CA TYR A 268 -18.50 10.86 -5.94
C TYR A 268 -18.59 12.28 -5.44
N VAL A 269 -18.93 13.25 -6.30
CA VAL A 269 -19.12 14.65 -5.89
C VAL A 269 -20.23 14.75 -4.83
N LYS A 270 -21.32 13.98 -4.98
CA LYS A 270 -22.38 13.90 -3.97
C LYS A 270 -21.88 13.31 -2.65
N LEU A 271 -21.11 12.22 -2.69
CA LEU A 271 -20.54 11.62 -1.48
C LEU A 271 -19.61 12.60 -0.75
N ILE A 272 -18.70 13.27 -1.48
CA ILE A 272 -17.76 14.27 -0.94
C ILE A 272 -18.50 15.43 -0.28
N ASN A 273 -19.66 15.84 -0.81
CA ASN A 273 -20.45 16.92 -0.23
C ASN A 273 -21.30 16.46 0.98
N THR A 274 -21.51 15.16 1.15
CA THR A 274 -22.35 14.59 2.21
C THR A 274 -21.54 14.10 3.41
N TYR A 275 -20.38 13.50 3.14
CA TYR A 275 -19.52 12.87 4.14
C TYR A 275 -18.17 13.58 4.24
N PRO A 276 -17.46 13.48 5.36
CA PRO A 276 -16.14 14.11 5.55
C PRO A 276 -15.04 13.33 4.82
N ILE A 277 -15.18 13.14 3.51
CA ILE A 277 -14.23 12.43 2.66
C ILE A 277 -13.04 13.35 2.34
N LEU A 278 -11.83 12.88 2.59
CA LEU A 278 -10.57 13.59 2.32
C LEU A 278 -9.75 12.92 1.22
N SER A 279 -10.09 11.69 0.82
CA SER A 279 -9.37 10.94 -0.20
C SER A 279 -10.28 9.97 -0.94
N ILE A 280 -10.12 9.88 -2.26
CA ILE A 280 -10.68 8.81 -3.10
C ILE A 280 -9.55 8.24 -3.95
N GLU A 281 -9.33 6.92 -3.84
CA GLU A 281 -8.34 6.16 -4.60
C GLU A 281 -9.04 5.40 -5.72
N ASP A 282 -8.42 5.40 -6.91
CA ASP A 282 -8.84 4.71 -8.13
C ASP A 282 -10.35 4.83 -8.44
N PRO A 283 -10.84 6.08 -8.61
CA PRO A 283 -12.28 6.32 -8.78
C PRO A 283 -12.83 5.86 -10.13
N PHE A 284 -11.99 5.64 -11.14
CA PHE A 284 -12.37 5.17 -12.48
C PHE A 284 -11.40 4.08 -12.96
N PHE A 285 -11.71 3.49 -14.12
CA PHE A 285 -10.86 2.52 -14.80
C PHE A 285 -9.45 3.07 -15.06
N GLU A 286 -8.42 2.27 -14.88
CA GLU A 286 -6.99 2.65 -14.89
C GLU A 286 -6.50 3.38 -16.17
N ASP A 287 -7.24 3.28 -17.27
CA ASP A 287 -6.95 4.00 -18.52
C ASP A 287 -7.73 5.32 -18.68
N ASP A 288 -8.74 5.60 -17.85
CA ASP A 288 -9.59 6.79 -17.95
C ASP A 288 -8.96 8.02 -17.26
N PHE A 289 -7.81 8.45 -17.78
CA PHE A 289 -7.11 9.66 -17.30
C PHE A 289 -7.91 10.94 -17.54
N GLU A 290 -8.76 10.98 -18.57
CA GLU A 290 -9.55 12.18 -18.88
C GLU A 290 -10.61 12.44 -17.80
N THR A 291 -11.35 11.43 -17.38
CA THR A 291 -12.34 11.58 -16.32
C THR A 291 -11.66 11.82 -14.96
N LEU A 292 -10.50 11.18 -14.71
CA LEU A 292 -9.70 11.45 -13.53
C LEU A 292 -9.26 12.91 -13.45
N ALA A 293 -8.80 13.50 -14.58
CA ALA A 293 -8.43 14.91 -14.66
C ALA A 293 -9.63 15.84 -14.43
N LYS A 294 -10.81 15.51 -14.97
CA LYS A 294 -12.06 16.26 -14.71
C LYS A 294 -12.42 16.24 -13.23
N LEU A 295 -12.41 15.10 -12.58
CA LEU A 295 -12.68 14.97 -11.15
C LEU A 295 -11.64 15.76 -10.34
N THR A 296 -10.36 15.67 -10.71
CA THR A 296 -9.27 16.42 -10.05
C THR A 296 -9.51 17.92 -10.14
N SER A 297 -9.92 18.43 -11.31
CA SER A 297 -10.26 19.85 -11.50
C SER A 297 -11.43 20.29 -10.63
N LEU A 298 -12.44 19.44 -10.44
CA LEU A 298 -13.65 19.77 -9.68
C LEU A 298 -13.45 19.80 -8.16
N VAL A 299 -12.71 18.82 -7.62
CA VAL A 299 -12.64 18.61 -6.16
C VAL A 299 -11.22 18.45 -5.61
N GLY A 300 -10.19 18.44 -6.46
CA GLY A 300 -8.81 18.19 -6.06
C GLY A 300 -8.20 19.27 -5.16
N ASN A 301 -8.80 20.45 -5.07
CA ASN A 301 -8.43 21.48 -4.10
C ASN A 301 -8.95 21.19 -2.67
N ARG A 302 -9.87 20.24 -2.52
CA ARG A 302 -10.51 19.87 -1.25
C ARG A 302 -10.07 18.50 -0.75
N ILE A 303 -9.82 17.54 -1.66
CA ILE A 303 -9.52 16.15 -1.34
C ILE A 303 -8.34 15.62 -2.16
N MET A 304 -7.78 14.50 -1.72
CA MET A 304 -6.82 13.72 -2.51
C MET A 304 -7.57 12.84 -3.51
N ILE A 305 -7.17 12.94 -4.78
CA ILE A 305 -7.54 12.00 -5.85
C ILE A 305 -6.30 11.14 -6.11
N VAL A 306 -6.35 9.92 -5.63
CA VAL A 306 -5.19 9.02 -5.56
C VAL A 306 -5.18 8.06 -6.73
N GLY A 307 -4.05 7.93 -7.40
CA GLY A 307 -3.83 6.86 -8.36
C GLY A 307 -2.98 5.74 -7.75
N ASP A 308 -3.53 4.53 -7.71
CA ASP A 308 -2.84 3.27 -7.46
C ASP A 308 -2.60 2.56 -8.79
N ASP A 309 -3.61 1.96 -9.40
CA ASP A 309 -3.52 1.26 -10.69
C ASP A 309 -3.18 2.20 -11.85
N TYR A 310 -3.51 3.49 -11.74
CA TYR A 310 -3.09 4.51 -12.71
C TYR A 310 -1.58 4.65 -12.81
N PHE A 311 -0.87 4.59 -11.68
CA PHE A 311 0.54 4.95 -11.59
C PHE A 311 1.47 3.80 -11.23
N VAL A 312 0.96 2.76 -10.56
CA VAL A 312 1.67 1.52 -10.17
C VAL A 312 3.09 1.77 -9.64
N THR A 313 3.26 2.83 -8.84
CA THR A 313 4.56 3.26 -8.29
C THR A 313 5.63 3.53 -9.37
N ASN A 314 5.23 3.81 -10.60
CA ASN A 314 6.11 3.92 -11.76
C ASN A 314 6.20 5.37 -12.26
N GLU A 315 7.44 5.90 -12.36
CA GLU A 315 7.75 7.26 -12.81
C GLU A 315 7.08 7.60 -14.15
N LYS A 316 7.13 6.68 -15.13
CA LYS A 316 6.56 6.85 -16.48
C LYS A 316 5.04 7.12 -16.47
N TYR A 317 4.30 6.37 -15.65
CA TYR A 317 2.84 6.55 -15.56
C TYR A 317 2.46 7.77 -14.71
N LEU A 318 3.26 8.08 -13.69
CA LEU A 318 3.09 9.29 -12.91
C LEU A 318 3.33 10.55 -13.77
N GLU A 319 4.37 10.56 -14.64
CA GLU A 319 4.61 11.63 -15.61
C GLU A 319 3.39 11.90 -16.49
N LYS A 320 2.78 10.83 -17.02
CA LYS A 320 1.52 10.94 -17.79
C LYS A 320 0.40 11.60 -16.97
N GLY A 321 0.23 11.20 -15.70
CA GLY A 321 -0.77 11.81 -14.81
C GLY A 321 -0.51 13.29 -14.57
N ILE A 322 0.76 13.66 -14.34
CA ILE A 322 1.19 15.04 -14.15
C ILE A 322 0.89 15.90 -15.41
N GLU A 323 1.26 15.41 -16.60
CA GLU A 323 1.01 16.09 -17.87
C GLU A 323 -0.49 16.31 -18.15
N MET A 324 -1.31 15.34 -17.77
CA MET A 324 -2.76 15.39 -17.95
C MET A 324 -3.51 16.08 -16.78
N HIS A 325 -2.81 16.51 -15.74
CA HIS A 325 -3.41 17.01 -14.49
C HIS A 325 -4.41 16.02 -13.85
N ALA A 326 -4.13 14.73 -13.98
CA ALA A 326 -4.98 13.63 -13.57
C ALA A 326 -4.52 13.06 -12.21
N GLY A 327 -5.33 13.28 -11.18
CA GLY A 327 -4.96 12.99 -9.80
C GLY A 327 -4.10 14.10 -9.18
N ASN A 328 -3.91 14.00 -7.86
CA ASN A 328 -3.03 14.90 -7.08
C ASN A 328 -2.31 14.15 -5.96
N ALA A 329 -2.45 12.81 -5.95
CA ALA A 329 -1.77 11.91 -5.01
C ALA A 329 -1.45 10.58 -5.68
N ILE A 330 -0.42 9.90 -5.18
CA ILE A 330 0.02 8.59 -5.63
C ILE A 330 0.12 7.61 -4.47
N LEU A 331 -0.36 6.38 -4.67
CA LEU A 331 -0.07 5.25 -3.80
C LEU A 331 1.27 4.62 -4.17
N LEU A 332 2.06 4.26 -3.17
CA LEU A 332 3.42 3.72 -3.34
C LEU A 332 3.50 2.32 -2.76
N LYS A 333 3.72 1.35 -3.60
CA LYS A 333 3.88 -0.07 -3.25
C LYS A 333 5.19 -0.58 -3.83
N ALA A 334 6.17 -0.90 -2.99
CA ALA A 334 7.52 -1.28 -3.44
C ALA A 334 7.53 -2.47 -4.42
N ASN A 335 6.60 -3.43 -4.25
CA ASN A 335 6.51 -4.60 -5.11
C ASN A 335 5.88 -4.33 -6.48
N GLN A 336 5.15 -3.21 -6.68
CA GLN A 336 4.63 -2.81 -8.00
C GLN A 336 5.74 -2.43 -8.98
N ILE A 337 6.89 -1.95 -8.45
CA ILE A 337 8.02 -1.51 -9.27
C ILE A 337 9.25 -2.43 -9.11
N GLY A 338 9.46 -3.04 -7.95
CA GLY A 338 10.43 -4.10 -7.71
C GLY A 338 11.79 -3.67 -7.19
N THR A 339 12.14 -2.38 -7.13
CA THR A 339 13.35 -1.90 -6.44
C THR A 339 13.08 -0.67 -5.58
N VAL A 340 13.88 -0.52 -4.52
CA VAL A 340 13.82 0.66 -3.64
C VAL A 340 14.23 1.92 -4.39
N SER A 341 15.24 1.84 -5.25
CA SER A 341 15.75 3.01 -6.00
C SER A 341 14.73 3.55 -7.00
N GLU A 342 13.97 2.69 -7.70
CA GLU A 342 12.90 3.13 -8.60
C GLU A 342 11.74 3.75 -7.81
N MET A 343 11.35 3.15 -6.67
CA MET A 343 10.32 3.74 -5.81
C MET A 343 10.74 5.12 -5.29
N ILE A 344 11.99 5.31 -4.87
CA ILE A 344 12.50 6.61 -4.41
C ILE A 344 12.46 7.66 -5.55
N LYS A 345 12.80 7.28 -6.78
CA LYS A 345 12.68 8.18 -7.95
C LYS A 345 11.24 8.64 -8.14
N THR A 346 10.28 7.72 -8.09
CA THR A 346 8.85 8.04 -8.19
C THR A 346 8.40 8.99 -7.07
N ILE A 347 8.85 8.77 -5.82
CA ILE A 347 8.58 9.66 -4.69
C ILE A 347 9.14 11.07 -4.95
N MET A 348 10.35 11.17 -5.47
CA MET A 348 10.98 12.47 -5.77
C MET A 348 10.23 13.21 -6.87
N LEU A 349 9.81 12.51 -7.93
CA LEU A 349 8.99 13.08 -9.00
C LEU A 349 7.64 13.58 -8.47
N ALA A 350 6.94 12.78 -7.66
CA ALA A 350 5.68 13.15 -7.04
C ALA A 350 5.82 14.44 -6.22
N LYS A 351 6.80 14.48 -5.32
CA LYS A 351 7.07 15.65 -4.46
C LYS A 351 7.42 16.90 -5.26
N LYS A 352 8.22 16.77 -6.32
CA LYS A 352 8.60 17.89 -7.21
C LYS A 352 7.38 18.51 -7.88
N ASN A 353 6.35 17.73 -8.14
CA ASN A 353 5.11 18.13 -8.82
C ASN A 353 3.92 18.33 -7.87
N ASN A 354 4.18 18.45 -6.55
CA ASN A 354 3.17 18.67 -5.51
C ASN A 354 2.10 17.55 -5.38
N TYR A 355 2.37 16.36 -5.92
CA TYR A 355 1.55 15.18 -5.63
C TYR A 355 1.78 14.73 -4.20
N LYS A 356 0.70 14.45 -3.48
CA LYS A 356 0.79 13.79 -2.17
C LYS A 356 1.24 12.35 -2.36
N THR A 357 2.02 11.86 -1.40
CA THR A 357 2.52 10.48 -1.43
C THR A 357 1.93 9.69 -0.28
N ILE A 358 1.50 8.46 -0.55
CA ILE A 358 0.91 7.54 0.41
C ILE A 358 1.68 6.22 0.28
N ILE A 359 2.41 5.79 1.30
CA ILE A 359 3.02 4.47 1.26
C ILE A 359 2.01 3.42 1.71
N SER A 360 1.96 2.29 1.01
CA SER A 360 0.91 1.30 1.18
C SER A 360 1.45 -0.10 1.41
N HIS A 361 0.72 -0.87 2.20
CA HIS A 361 0.80 -2.31 2.30
C HIS A 361 0.21 -3.00 1.06
N ARG A 362 0.18 -4.33 1.09
CA ARG A 362 -0.62 -5.14 0.16
C ARG A 362 -1.61 -6.02 0.95
N SER A 363 -2.57 -6.62 0.24
CA SER A 363 -3.55 -7.55 0.84
C SER A 363 -2.87 -8.79 1.45
N GLY A 364 -1.80 -9.32 0.85
CA GLY A 364 -0.90 -10.32 1.43
C GLY A 364 0.33 -9.67 2.04
N GLU A 365 0.33 -9.49 3.36
CA GLU A 365 1.43 -8.88 4.11
C GLU A 365 2.26 -9.92 4.86
N THR A 366 3.43 -9.46 5.31
CA THR A 366 4.35 -10.20 6.16
C THR A 366 4.54 -9.46 7.48
N GLU A 367 5.35 -10.02 8.38
CA GLU A 367 5.74 -9.37 9.65
C GLU A 367 6.67 -8.16 9.45
N ASP A 368 7.24 -8.01 8.25
CA ASP A 368 8.18 -6.94 7.93
C ASP A 368 7.53 -5.56 8.02
N THR A 369 8.17 -4.65 8.73
CA THR A 369 7.65 -3.30 9.02
C THR A 369 8.30 -2.20 8.19
N PHE A 370 9.06 -2.54 7.16
CA PHE A 370 9.88 -1.57 6.40
C PHE A 370 9.08 -0.36 5.88
N ILE A 371 7.80 -0.54 5.51
CA ILE A 371 6.96 0.58 5.03
C ILE A 371 6.75 1.65 6.11
N ALA A 372 6.72 1.30 7.40
CA ALA A 372 6.63 2.26 8.49
C ALA A 372 7.91 3.10 8.60
N ASP A 373 9.07 2.46 8.49
CA ASP A 373 10.37 3.14 8.47
C ASP A 373 10.52 4.05 7.25
N LEU A 374 10.15 3.55 6.05
CA LEU A 374 10.21 4.35 4.82
C LEU A 374 9.26 5.54 4.86
N ALA A 375 8.05 5.38 5.44
CA ALA A 375 7.11 6.49 5.61
C ALA A 375 7.74 7.64 6.39
N VAL A 376 8.35 7.33 7.54
CA VAL A 376 8.97 8.33 8.42
C VAL A 376 10.24 8.92 7.79
N GLY A 377 11.16 8.06 7.36
CA GLY A 377 12.48 8.48 6.88
C GLY A 377 12.45 9.25 5.56
N LEU A 378 11.54 8.90 4.65
CA LEU A 378 11.34 9.60 3.39
C LEU A 378 10.32 10.76 3.50
N ALA A 379 9.86 11.09 4.71
CA ALA A 379 8.86 12.13 4.98
C ALA A 379 7.62 11.99 4.07
N ILE A 380 7.06 10.77 4.02
CA ILE A 380 5.81 10.47 3.31
C ILE A 380 4.65 10.81 4.26
N PRO A 381 3.74 11.72 3.89
CA PRO A 381 2.76 12.25 4.84
C PRO A 381 1.63 11.29 5.20
N PHE A 382 1.43 10.21 4.43
CA PHE A 382 0.34 9.26 4.65
C PHE A 382 0.84 7.81 4.56
N ILE A 383 0.22 6.92 5.37
CA ILE A 383 0.45 5.48 5.31
C ILE A 383 -0.87 4.72 5.30
N LYS A 384 -1.04 3.82 4.35
CA LYS A 384 -2.15 2.88 4.23
C LYS A 384 -1.63 1.50 4.60
N THR A 385 -2.02 0.95 5.77
CA THR A 385 -1.46 -0.32 6.27
C THR A 385 -2.47 -1.20 7.01
N GLY A 386 -3.73 -1.19 6.53
CA GLY A 386 -4.79 -2.05 7.02
C GLY A 386 -5.46 -1.53 8.29
N SER A 387 -6.14 -2.42 8.99
CA SER A 387 -7.01 -2.10 10.12
C SER A 387 -6.33 -2.21 11.48
N MET A 388 -7.12 -1.97 12.54
CA MET A 388 -6.74 -2.15 13.96
C MET A 388 -6.88 -3.62 14.40
N CYS A 389 -6.71 -4.55 13.49
CA CYS A 389 -6.81 -5.99 13.67
C CYS A 389 -5.82 -6.70 12.75
N ARG A 390 -5.43 -7.96 13.06
CA ARG A 390 -4.41 -8.80 12.40
C ARG A 390 -2.98 -8.34 12.71
N GLY A 391 -2.14 -9.27 13.11
CA GLY A 391 -0.80 -9.02 13.67
C GLY A 391 0.14 -8.28 12.72
N GLU A 392 0.12 -8.65 11.43
CA GLU A 392 0.94 -8.06 10.39
C GLU A 392 0.58 -6.58 10.12
N ARG A 393 -0.65 -6.15 10.36
CA ARG A 393 -1.09 -4.75 10.25
C ARG A 393 -0.66 -3.97 11.50
N ILE A 394 -0.99 -4.51 12.67
CA ILE A 394 -0.64 -3.92 13.97
C ILE A 394 0.88 -3.76 14.14
N ALA A 395 1.69 -4.65 13.58
CA ALA A 395 3.15 -4.55 13.61
C ALA A 395 3.66 -3.19 13.07
N LYS A 396 3.07 -2.68 11.96
CA LYS A 396 3.44 -1.40 11.34
C LYS A 396 3.04 -0.22 12.23
N TYR A 397 1.84 -0.23 12.83
CA TYR A 397 1.42 0.81 13.79
C TYR A 397 2.29 0.80 15.05
N ASN A 398 2.60 -0.37 15.59
CA ASN A 398 3.52 -0.50 16.72
C ASN A 398 4.92 0.02 16.37
N ARG A 399 5.39 -0.22 15.15
CA ARG A 399 6.67 0.32 14.66
C ARG A 399 6.64 1.85 14.63
N LEU A 400 5.60 2.46 14.09
CA LEU A 400 5.43 3.93 14.07
C LEU A 400 5.43 4.52 15.48
N MET A 401 4.72 3.90 16.45
CA MET A 401 4.70 4.36 17.85
C MET A 401 6.09 4.29 18.49
N ARG A 402 6.87 3.22 18.24
CA ARG A 402 8.25 3.10 18.72
C ARG A 402 9.18 4.15 18.12
N ILE A 403 9.03 4.45 16.84
CA ILE A 403 9.80 5.52 16.17
C ILE A 403 9.45 6.87 16.79
N GLU A 404 8.16 7.20 16.97
CA GLU A 404 7.75 8.46 17.59
C GLU A 404 8.30 8.61 19.01
N GLU A 405 8.30 7.54 19.80
CA GLU A 405 8.85 7.55 21.14
C GLU A 405 10.36 7.84 21.14
N LYS A 406 11.11 7.21 20.21
CA LYS A 406 12.55 7.46 20.06
C LYS A 406 12.83 8.92 19.66
N LEU A 407 12.12 9.44 18.66
CA LEU A 407 12.27 10.83 18.19
C LEU A 407 11.93 11.89 19.25
N LYS A 408 11.20 11.56 20.30
CA LYS A 408 10.91 12.46 21.42
C LYS A 408 11.95 12.41 22.52
N ARG A 409 12.80 11.37 22.54
CA ARG A 409 13.87 11.23 23.54
C ARG A 409 15.18 11.84 23.09
N ASP A 410 15.39 11.91 21.79
CA ASP A 410 16.54 12.54 21.15
C ASP A 410 16.29 14.06 20.94
#